data_c28784e1fb2f2c3c34960d57c740f6ec
#
_entry.id   c28784e1fb2f2c3c34960d57c740f6ec
#
_cell.length_a   1.000
_cell.length_b   1.000
_cell.length_c   1.000
_cell.angle_alpha   90.00
_cell.angle_beta   90.00
_cell.angle_gamma   90.00
#
_symmetry.space_group_name_H-M   'P 1'
#
loop_
_entity.id
_entity.type
_entity.pdbx_description
1 polymer ?
#
loop_
_entity_poly.entity_id
_entity_poly.type
_entity_poly.pdbx_seq_one_letter_code
_entity_poly.pdbx_strand_id
1 'polypeptide(L)'
;MKRILIVDDSRLSRKMLRNLFEASGFEVIGEAVNGKEGYDQFVKYSPDVVTMDITMPEMNGLDSMKLMLDYNPDAKIIIISAAGQLDKVDEANSAGATAFITKPYSNQDIIDAITNC
;
A
#
# COMPACT_ATOMS: atom_id res chain seq x y z
N MET A 1 -15.57 -9.39 -1.07
CA MET A 1 -14.88 -8.44 -0.13
C MET A 1 -13.41 -8.45 -0.44
N LYS A 2 -12.85 -7.27 -0.75
CA LYS A 2 -11.41 -7.18 -1.01
C LYS A 2 -10.60 -7.33 0.27
N ARG A 3 -9.50 -8.07 0.19
CA ARG A 3 -8.58 -8.34 1.30
C ARG A 3 -7.38 -7.42 1.15
N ILE A 4 -7.12 -6.59 2.16
CA ILE A 4 -6.13 -5.53 2.09
C ILE A 4 -5.00 -5.77 3.08
N LEU A 5 -3.76 -5.61 2.61
CA LEU A 5 -2.57 -5.55 3.45
C LEU A 5 -2.15 -4.09 3.57
N ILE A 6 -1.97 -3.60 4.79
CA ILE A 6 -1.52 -2.22 5.05
C ILE A 6 -0.04 -2.27 5.43
N VAL A 7 0.79 -1.55 4.68
CA VAL A 7 2.22 -1.45 4.96
C VAL A 7 2.58 0.01 5.21
N ASP A 8 2.85 0.36 6.46
CA ASP A 8 3.14 1.74 6.89
C ASP A 8 3.83 1.66 8.26
N ASP A 9 4.91 2.41 8.45
CA ASP A 9 5.63 2.41 9.72
C ASP A 9 4.93 3.21 10.83
N SER A 10 3.94 4.04 10.49
CA SER A 10 3.19 4.83 11.45
C SER A 10 2.02 4.03 12.03
N ARG A 11 2.06 3.78 13.32
CA ARG A 11 0.96 3.09 14.02
C ARG A 11 -0.36 3.82 13.87
N LEU A 12 -0.33 5.15 13.95
CA LEU A 12 -1.53 5.96 13.80
C LEU A 12 -2.11 5.85 12.39
N SER A 13 -1.26 5.94 11.37
CA SER A 13 -1.70 5.79 9.98
C SER A 13 -2.32 4.42 9.74
N ARG A 14 -1.70 3.35 10.24
CA ARG A 14 -2.25 2.00 10.08
C ARG A 14 -3.63 1.88 10.75
N LYS A 15 -3.77 2.45 11.95
CA LYS A 15 -5.05 2.42 12.67
C LYS A 15 -6.15 3.16 11.91
N MET A 16 -5.83 4.34 11.39
CA MET A 16 -6.78 5.14 10.63
C MET A 16 -7.21 4.43 9.34
N LEU A 17 -6.26 3.84 8.62
CA LEU A 17 -6.56 3.09 7.40
C LEU A 17 -7.39 1.85 7.69
N ARG A 18 -7.03 1.09 8.73
CA ARG A 18 -7.80 -0.08 9.12
C ARG A 18 -9.26 0.29 9.43
N ASN A 19 -9.46 1.33 10.23
CA ASN A 19 -10.81 1.77 10.58
C ASN A 19 -11.60 2.18 9.34
N LEU A 20 -10.96 2.92 8.44
CA LEU A 20 -11.60 3.35 7.19
C LEU A 20 -11.98 2.15 6.31
N PHE A 21 -11.06 1.21 6.12
CA PHE A 21 -11.29 0.06 5.25
C PHE A 21 -12.37 -0.86 5.82
N GLU A 22 -12.33 -1.12 7.10
CA GLU A 22 -13.36 -1.97 7.74
C GLU A 22 -14.73 -1.31 7.70
N ALA A 23 -14.80 0.01 7.92
CA ALA A 23 -16.07 0.75 7.81
C ALA A 23 -16.60 0.77 6.38
N SER A 24 -15.73 0.60 5.38
CA SER A 24 -16.11 0.60 3.96
C SER A 24 -16.41 -0.79 3.42
N GLY A 25 -16.38 -1.82 4.27
CA GLY A 25 -16.72 -3.18 3.88
C GLY A 25 -15.56 -4.02 3.36
N PHE A 26 -14.32 -3.55 3.51
CA PHE A 26 -13.14 -4.32 3.13
C PHE A 26 -12.61 -5.11 4.33
N GLU A 27 -11.82 -6.14 4.05
CA GLU A 27 -11.17 -6.94 5.10
C GLU A 27 -9.68 -6.59 5.15
N VAL A 28 -9.19 -6.16 6.31
CA VAL A 28 -7.75 -5.95 6.53
C VAL A 28 -7.15 -7.25 7.04
N ILE A 29 -6.32 -7.88 6.20
CA ILE A 29 -5.77 -9.21 6.51
C ILE A 29 -4.42 -9.15 7.23
N GLY A 30 -3.81 -7.98 7.27
CA GLY A 30 -2.54 -7.81 7.96
C GLY A 30 -2.07 -6.36 7.95
N GLU A 31 -1.12 -6.07 8.84
CA GLU A 31 -0.42 -4.79 8.91
C GLU A 31 1.06 -5.07 9.03
N ALA A 32 1.87 -4.32 8.29
CA ALA A 32 3.31 -4.43 8.32
C ALA A 32 3.93 -3.06 8.59
N VAL A 33 5.09 -3.05 9.24
CA VAL A 33 5.74 -1.81 9.70
C VAL A 33 6.93 -1.40 8.82
N ASN A 34 7.32 -2.24 7.88
CA ASN A 34 8.40 -1.93 6.93
C ASN A 34 8.21 -2.76 5.66
N GLY A 35 9.04 -2.47 4.65
CA GLY A 35 8.91 -3.13 3.35
C GLY A 35 9.22 -4.62 3.38
N LYS A 36 10.15 -5.05 4.22
CA LYS A 36 10.49 -6.47 4.34
C LYS A 36 9.34 -7.25 4.93
N GLU A 37 8.79 -6.77 6.04
CA GLU A 37 7.63 -7.40 6.68
C GLU A 37 6.42 -7.39 5.75
N GLY A 38 6.24 -6.28 5.00
CA GLY A 38 5.18 -6.17 4.00
C GLY A 38 5.30 -7.25 2.94
N TYR A 39 6.49 -7.45 2.39
CA TYR A 39 6.72 -8.50 1.40
C TYR A 39 6.45 -9.89 1.98
N ASP A 40 6.95 -10.17 3.19
CA ASP A 40 6.75 -11.47 3.83
C ASP A 40 5.25 -11.77 4.03
N GLN A 41 4.47 -10.79 4.48
CA GLN A 41 3.03 -10.95 4.65
C GLN A 41 2.30 -11.04 3.31
N PHE A 42 2.78 -10.32 2.30
CA PHE A 42 2.22 -10.42 0.95
C PHE A 42 2.30 -11.83 0.40
N VAL A 43 3.46 -12.46 0.53
CA VAL A 43 3.65 -13.85 0.09
C VAL A 43 2.78 -14.80 0.90
N LYS A 44 2.72 -14.59 2.21
CA LYS A 44 1.99 -15.49 3.13
C LYS A 44 0.48 -15.43 2.95
N TYR A 45 -0.07 -14.23 2.78
CA TYR A 45 -1.52 -14.04 2.82
C TYR A 45 -2.17 -13.79 1.47
N SER A 46 -1.41 -13.50 0.43
CA SER A 46 -1.90 -13.21 -0.94
C SER A 46 -3.07 -12.20 -0.92
N PRO A 47 -2.85 -10.97 -0.45
CA PRO A 47 -3.92 -9.98 -0.41
C PRO A 47 -4.39 -9.58 -1.81
N ASP A 48 -5.61 -9.07 -1.91
CA ASP A 48 -6.13 -8.53 -3.18
C ASP A 48 -5.52 -7.17 -3.50
N VAL A 49 -5.26 -6.36 -2.47
CA VAL A 49 -4.71 -5.01 -2.60
C VAL A 49 -3.70 -4.76 -1.48
N VAL A 50 -2.61 -4.08 -1.80
CA VAL A 50 -1.64 -3.60 -0.80
C VAL A 50 -1.67 -2.07 -0.81
N THR A 51 -1.76 -1.44 0.36
CA THR A 51 -1.47 -0.01 0.51
C THR A 51 -0.08 0.10 1.10
N MET A 52 0.79 0.89 0.45
CA MET A 52 2.22 0.90 0.72
C MET A 52 2.73 2.33 0.89
N ASP A 53 3.26 2.64 2.08
CA ASP A 53 4.00 3.88 2.29
C ASP A 53 5.38 3.76 1.63
N ILE A 54 5.93 4.87 1.15
CA ILE A 54 7.26 4.87 0.51
C ILE A 54 8.37 4.89 1.54
N THR A 55 8.32 5.83 2.49
CA THR A 55 9.42 6.06 3.44
C THR A 55 9.25 5.20 4.67
N MET A 56 10.01 4.13 4.74
CA MET A 56 9.99 3.20 5.87
C MET A 56 11.41 2.73 6.19
N PRO A 57 11.66 2.33 7.46
CA PRO A 57 12.97 1.76 7.82
C PRO A 57 13.19 0.38 7.16
N GLU A 58 14.42 -0.05 7.09
CA GLU A 58 14.91 -1.31 6.53
C GLU A 58 14.72 -1.41 5.02
N MET A 59 13.50 -1.50 4.54
CA MET A 59 13.21 -1.57 3.10
C MET A 59 12.10 -0.58 2.79
N ASN A 60 12.33 0.37 1.87
CA ASN A 60 11.31 1.35 1.50
C ASN A 60 10.20 0.71 0.65
N GLY A 61 9.10 1.47 0.49
CA GLY A 61 7.92 0.94 -0.18
C GLY A 61 8.12 0.61 -1.65
N LEU A 62 8.96 1.37 -2.37
CA LEU A 62 9.20 1.08 -3.79
C LEU A 62 9.97 -0.21 -3.99
N ASP A 63 10.99 -0.46 -3.17
CA ASP A 63 11.75 -1.71 -3.24
C ASP A 63 10.89 -2.90 -2.86
N SER A 64 10.05 -2.77 -1.84
CA SER A 64 9.11 -3.81 -1.44
C SER A 64 8.11 -4.11 -2.56
N MET A 65 7.57 -3.06 -3.20
CA MET A 65 6.64 -3.22 -4.31
C MET A 65 7.29 -3.98 -5.47
N LYS A 66 8.54 -3.67 -5.80
CA LYS A 66 9.25 -4.36 -6.87
C LYS A 66 9.38 -5.85 -6.58
N LEU A 67 9.67 -6.22 -5.34
CA LEU A 67 9.72 -7.62 -4.93
C LEU A 67 8.34 -8.29 -5.03
N MET A 68 7.29 -7.59 -4.61
CA MET A 68 5.92 -8.11 -4.72
C MET A 68 5.53 -8.37 -6.17
N LEU A 69 5.86 -7.44 -7.07
CA LEU A 69 5.54 -7.57 -8.49
C LEU A 69 6.38 -8.63 -9.18
N ASP A 70 7.60 -8.86 -8.73
CA ASP A 70 8.40 -9.99 -9.21
C ASP A 70 7.77 -11.33 -8.81
N TYR A 71 7.24 -11.39 -7.60
CA TYR A 71 6.57 -12.59 -7.10
C TYR A 71 5.22 -12.82 -7.79
N ASN A 72 4.44 -11.75 -7.97
CA ASN A 72 3.14 -11.79 -8.64
C ASN A 72 2.95 -10.53 -9.50
N PRO A 73 3.18 -10.62 -10.83
CA PRO A 73 3.05 -9.46 -11.71
C PRO A 73 1.65 -8.82 -11.75
N ASP A 74 0.63 -9.54 -11.31
CA ASP A 74 -0.75 -9.03 -11.28
C ASP A 74 -1.11 -8.37 -9.95
N ALA A 75 -0.15 -8.22 -9.03
CA ALA A 75 -0.41 -7.61 -7.71
C ALA A 75 -0.92 -6.16 -7.86
N LYS A 76 -1.89 -5.81 -7.02
CA LYS A 76 -2.46 -4.46 -6.98
C LYS A 76 -1.88 -3.72 -5.80
N ILE A 77 -1.06 -2.70 -6.08
CA ILE A 77 -0.33 -1.96 -5.05
C ILE A 77 -0.60 -0.47 -5.21
N ILE A 78 -1.12 0.13 -4.14
CA ILE A 78 -1.41 1.56 -4.08
C ILE A 78 -0.34 2.20 -3.21
N ILE A 79 0.47 3.07 -3.81
CA ILE A 79 1.52 3.80 -3.11
C ILE A 79 0.92 5.03 -2.45
N ILE A 80 1.22 5.23 -1.18
CA ILE A 80 0.81 6.42 -0.43
C ILE A 80 2.07 7.17 0.00
N SER A 81 2.19 8.44 -0.38
CA SER A 81 3.41 9.20 -0.21
C SER A 81 3.16 10.56 0.44
N ALA A 82 4.15 11.08 1.17
CA ALA A 82 4.12 12.45 1.66
C ALA A 82 4.27 13.44 0.51
N ALA A 83 3.78 14.68 0.70
CA ALA A 83 3.73 15.69 -0.35
C ALA A 83 5.12 16.04 -0.95
N GLY A 84 6.19 15.86 -0.20
CA GLY A 84 7.55 16.17 -0.68
C GLY A 84 8.18 15.09 -1.57
N GLN A 85 7.44 14.04 -1.92
CA GLN A 85 7.96 12.90 -2.66
C GLN A 85 7.40 12.78 -4.08
N LEU A 86 7.04 13.90 -4.70
CA LEU A 86 6.47 13.90 -6.06
C LEU A 86 7.44 13.34 -7.11
N ASP A 87 8.74 13.43 -6.87
CA ASP A 87 9.77 12.83 -7.73
C ASP A 87 9.68 11.30 -7.78
N LYS A 88 9.00 10.69 -6.82
CA LYS A 88 8.83 9.23 -6.79
C LYS A 88 7.66 8.74 -7.64
N VAL A 89 6.81 9.63 -8.14
CA VAL A 89 5.63 9.24 -8.93
C VAL A 89 6.04 8.48 -10.19
N ASP A 90 7.00 9.02 -10.94
CA ASP A 90 7.45 8.38 -12.18
C ASP A 90 8.10 7.04 -11.91
N GLU A 91 8.92 6.94 -10.84
CA GLU A 91 9.54 5.68 -10.47
C GLU A 91 8.49 4.63 -10.08
N ALA A 92 7.49 5.03 -9.29
CA ALA A 92 6.42 4.13 -8.89
C ALA A 92 5.61 3.64 -10.08
N ASN A 93 5.23 4.54 -10.98
CA ASN A 93 4.46 4.18 -12.17
C ASN A 93 5.26 3.28 -13.10
N SER A 94 6.54 3.58 -13.32
CA SER A 94 7.40 2.75 -14.16
C SER A 94 7.62 1.36 -13.57
N ALA A 95 7.60 1.24 -12.25
CA ALA A 95 7.76 -0.04 -11.57
C ALA A 95 6.47 -0.86 -11.53
N GLY A 96 5.31 -0.28 -11.88
CA GLY A 96 4.05 -1.00 -11.99
C GLY A 96 3.04 -0.73 -10.88
N ALA A 97 3.15 0.39 -10.15
CA ALA A 97 2.16 0.75 -9.14
C ALA A 97 0.77 0.89 -9.77
N THR A 98 -0.24 0.38 -9.07
CA THR A 98 -1.63 0.47 -9.53
C THR A 98 -2.14 1.90 -9.42
N ALA A 99 -1.77 2.60 -8.33
CA ALA A 99 -2.12 3.99 -8.11
C ALA A 99 -1.08 4.64 -7.20
N PHE A 100 -1.01 5.96 -7.25
CA PHE A 100 -0.12 6.76 -6.40
C PHE A 100 -0.96 7.87 -5.76
N ILE A 101 -1.02 7.88 -4.43
CA ILE A 101 -1.80 8.85 -3.68
C ILE A 101 -0.87 9.68 -2.81
N THR A 102 -1.01 11.01 -2.87
CA THR A 102 -0.18 11.95 -2.11
C THR A 102 -0.94 12.44 -0.88
N LYS A 103 -0.29 12.44 0.27
CA LYS A 103 -0.84 13.02 1.50
C LYS A 103 -0.81 14.54 1.45
N PRO A 104 -1.81 15.26 1.98
CA PRO A 104 -3.03 14.70 2.57
C PRO A 104 -4.01 14.22 1.48
N TYR A 105 -4.70 13.13 1.75
CA TYR A 105 -5.71 12.60 0.85
C TYR A 105 -7.06 12.59 1.57
N SER A 106 -8.17 12.60 0.79
CA SER A 106 -9.48 12.38 1.36
C SER A 106 -9.74 10.87 1.52
N ASN A 107 -10.65 10.51 2.42
CA ASN A 107 -11.05 9.12 2.57
C ASN A 107 -11.59 8.57 1.26
N GLN A 108 -12.32 9.39 0.50
CA GLN A 108 -12.90 8.96 -0.78
C GLN A 108 -11.82 8.67 -1.81
N ASP A 109 -10.71 9.43 -1.84
CA ASP A 109 -9.61 9.18 -2.78
C ASP A 109 -9.05 7.77 -2.63
N ILE A 110 -8.78 7.36 -1.40
CA ILE A 110 -8.18 6.04 -1.18
C ILE A 110 -9.20 4.91 -1.38
N ILE A 111 -10.45 5.12 -0.98
CA ILE A 111 -11.52 4.14 -1.21
C ILE A 111 -11.75 3.94 -2.71
N ASP A 112 -11.77 5.02 -3.50
CA ASP A 112 -11.93 4.93 -4.96
C ASP A 112 -10.77 4.18 -5.60
N ALA A 113 -9.54 4.42 -5.15
CA ALA A 113 -8.37 3.71 -5.67
C ALA A 113 -8.48 2.20 -5.42
N ILE A 114 -8.94 1.80 -4.24
CA ILE A 114 -9.12 0.39 -3.90
C ILE A 114 -10.28 -0.21 -4.69
N THR A 115 -11.38 0.50 -4.81
CA THR A 115 -12.57 0.01 -5.52
C THR A 115 -12.30 -0.20 -7.00
N ASN A 116 -11.48 0.67 -7.60
CA ASN A 116 -11.24 0.68 -9.05
C ASN A 116 -10.05 -0.18 -9.49
N CYS A 117 -9.33 -0.78 -8.58
CA CYS A 117 -8.18 -1.61 -8.96
C CYS A 117 -8.52 -3.08 -9.22
#